data_748b3d076492606f72af579724988918
#
_entry.id   748b3d076492606f72af579724988918
#
_cell.length_a   1.000
_cell.length_b   1.000
_cell.length_c   1.000
_cell.angle_alpha   90.00
_cell.angle_beta   90.00
_cell.angle_gamma   90.00
#
_symmetry.space_group_name_H-M   'P 1'
#
loop_
_entity.id
_entity.type
_entity.pdbx_description
1 polymer ?
#
loop_
_entity_poly.entity_id
_entity_poly.type
_entity_poly.pdbx_seq_one_letter_code
_entity_poly.pdbx_strand_id
1 'polypeptide(L)'
;MTSLLFVIAIFLVLLSFWVKRKKKSDIKSLWRQAPGRNHHEPIEIERFDEMDYFVRRQKCFCNGSLEVVSEGSKTIDGQNLRVIRADCGECEEELYFFFKMNQLLH
;
A
#
# COMPACT_ATOMS: atom_id res chain seq x y z
N MET A 1 8.58 -22.00 41.60
CA MET A 1 9.61 -21.20 40.90
C MET A 1 9.65 -21.41 39.40
N THR A 2 9.53 -22.65 38.92
CA THR A 2 9.53 -22.95 37.47
C THR A 2 8.31 -22.34 36.74
N SER A 3 7.13 -22.22 37.38
CA SER A 3 5.94 -21.64 36.75
C SER A 3 6.06 -20.12 36.53
N LEU A 4 6.79 -19.41 37.38
CA LEU A 4 6.99 -17.98 37.26
C LEU A 4 7.89 -17.66 36.05
N LEU A 5 8.97 -18.44 35.88
CA LEU A 5 9.85 -18.30 34.71
C LEU A 5 9.12 -18.59 33.40
N PHE A 6 8.22 -19.54 33.41
CA PHE A 6 7.41 -19.90 32.25
C PHE A 6 6.46 -18.76 31.85
N VAL A 7 5.82 -18.13 32.84
CA VAL A 7 4.93 -16.99 32.63
C VAL A 7 5.70 -15.80 32.05
N ILE A 8 6.88 -15.52 32.59
CA ILE A 8 7.72 -14.42 32.08
C ILE A 8 8.15 -14.69 30.63
N ALA A 9 8.54 -15.92 30.32
CA ALA A 9 8.92 -16.29 28.96
C ALA A 9 7.78 -16.10 27.97
N ILE A 10 6.56 -16.53 28.30
CA ILE A 10 5.36 -16.35 27.49
C ILE A 10 5.07 -14.86 27.30
N PHE A 11 5.16 -14.08 28.35
CA PHE A 11 4.91 -12.64 28.31
C PHE A 11 5.89 -11.92 27.35
N LEU A 12 7.18 -12.28 27.42
CA LEU A 12 8.21 -11.73 26.54
C LEU A 12 7.96 -12.07 25.06
N VAL A 13 7.52 -13.28 24.79
CA VAL A 13 7.19 -13.72 23.41
C VAL A 13 5.98 -12.93 22.89
N LEU A 14 4.97 -12.75 23.70
CA LEU A 14 3.78 -11.99 23.31
C LEU A 14 4.09 -10.51 23.07
N LEU A 15 4.92 -9.90 23.90
CA LEU A 15 5.38 -8.52 23.71
C LEU A 15 6.17 -8.37 22.42
N SER A 16 7.07 -9.28 22.13
CA SER A 16 7.87 -9.28 20.91
C SER A 16 6.97 -9.37 19.66
N PHE A 17 5.94 -10.20 19.70
CA PHE A 17 4.98 -10.35 18.63
C PHE A 17 4.16 -9.07 18.41
N TRP A 18 3.77 -8.42 19.50
CA TRP A 18 2.98 -7.20 19.44
C TRP A 18 3.78 -6.02 18.86
N VAL A 19 5.05 -5.90 19.24
CA VAL A 19 5.96 -4.87 18.71
C VAL A 19 6.17 -5.05 17.21
N LYS A 20 6.35 -6.28 16.73
CA LYS A 20 6.49 -6.56 15.30
C LYS A 20 5.25 -6.17 14.51
N ARG A 21 4.06 -6.45 15.02
CA ARG A 21 2.79 -6.07 14.38
C ARG A 21 2.65 -4.55 14.27
N LYS A 22 3.00 -3.85 15.32
CA LYS A 22 2.91 -2.38 15.35
C LYS A 22 3.85 -1.75 14.32
N LYS A 23 5.08 -2.22 14.19
CA LYS A 23 6.04 -1.74 13.19
C LYS A 23 5.51 -1.94 11.77
N LYS A 24 4.95 -3.10 11.47
CA LYS A 24 4.38 -3.38 10.15
C LYS A 24 3.23 -2.44 9.82
N SER A 25 2.35 -2.17 10.78
CA SER A 25 1.24 -1.25 10.63
C SER A 25 1.71 0.18 10.35
N ASP A 26 2.73 0.65 11.08
CA ASP A 26 3.29 2.00 10.91
C ASP A 26 3.94 2.17 9.54
N ILE A 27 4.71 1.20 9.08
CA ILE A 27 5.34 1.22 7.77
C ILE A 27 4.29 1.26 6.66
N LYS A 28 3.22 0.48 6.78
CA LYS A 28 2.13 0.46 5.82
C LYS A 28 1.40 1.81 5.77
N SER A 29 1.18 2.43 6.91
CA SER A 29 0.56 3.75 7.02
C SER A 29 1.42 4.83 6.34
N LEU A 30 2.72 4.83 6.61
CA LEU A 30 3.66 5.75 5.98
C LEU A 30 3.72 5.56 4.46
N TRP A 31 3.68 4.32 4.00
CA TRP A 31 3.68 4.01 2.58
C TRP A 31 2.46 4.62 1.88
N ARG A 32 1.29 4.57 2.52
CA ARG A 32 0.04 5.11 1.98
C ARG A 32 -0.02 6.64 1.94
N GLN A 33 0.83 7.32 2.68
CA GLN A 33 0.87 8.78 2.70
C GLN A 33 1.52 9.38 1.45
N ALA A 34 2.28 8.62 0.69
CA ALA A 34 2.90 9.11 -0.53
C ALA A 34 1.86 9.38 -1.62
N PRO A 35 2.11 10.37 -2.51
CA PRO A 35 1.16 10.70 -3.58
C PRO A 35 0.85 9.51 -4.47
N GLY A 36 -0.41 9.38 -4.86
CA GLY A 36 -0.91 8.30 -5.71
C GLY A 36 -1.27 7.02 -4.99
N ARG A 37 -0.94 6.89 -3.71
CA ARG A 37 -1.21 5.68 -2.92
C ARG A 37 -2.49 5.79 -2.09
N ASN A 38 -3.13 6.94 -2.11
CA ASN A 38 -4.43 7.16 -1.49
C ASN A 38 -5.29 8.05 -2.39
N HIS A 39 -6.60 8.03 -2.18
CA HIS A 39 -7.54 8.76 -3.04
C HIS A 39 -7.54 10.27 -2.79
N HIS A 40 -6.96 10.75 -1.69
CA HIS A 40 -6.87 12.18 -1.37
C HIS A 40 -5.79 12.87 -2.18
N GLU A 41 -4.74 12.14 -2.56
CA GLU A 41 -3.63 12.68 -3.32
C GLU A 41 -3.35 11.82 -4.55
N PRO A 42 -4.28 11.80 -5.53
CA PRO A 42 -4.07 11.04 -6.76
C PRO A 42 -2.97 11.68 -7.60
N ILE A 43 -2.28 10.86 -8.40
CA ILE A 43 -1.27 11.36 -9.33
C ILE A 43 -1.96 11.82 -10.61
N GLU A 44 -1.65 13.04 -11.05
CA GLU A 44 -2.14 13.56 -12.31
C GLU A 44 -1.37 12.94 -13.47
N ILE A 45 -2.10 12.44 -14.44
CA ILE A 45 -1.54 11.85 -15.66
C ILE A 45 -2.21 12.47 -16.88
N GLU A 46 -1.49 12.50 -17.98
CA GLU A 46 -2.03 12.97 -19.26
C GLU A 46 -2.40 11.80 -20.18
N ARG A 47 -1.72 10.66 -20.01
CA ARG A 47 -1.90 9.47 -20.84
C ARG A 47 -2.06 8.23 -19.97
N PHE A 48 -2.85 7.26 -20.44
CA PHE A 48 -3.09 6.02 -19.69
C PHE A 48 -1.86 5.14 -19.54
N ASP A 49 -0.93 5.17 -20.49
CA ASP A 49 0.29 4.39 -20.41
C ASP A 49 1.23 4.86 -19.29
N GLU A 50 1.09 6.11 -18.84
CA GLU A 50 1.84 6.63 -17.68
C GLU A 50 1.51 5.89 -16.40
N MET A 51 0.28 5.39 -16.24
CA MET A 51 -0.12 4.63 -15.07
C MET A 51 0.68 3.34 -14.92
N ASP A 52 0.77 2.57 -15.99
CA ASP A 52 1.53 1.33 -16.01
C ASP A 52 3.01 1.56 -15.71
N TYR A 53 3.58 2.57 -16.35
CA TYR A 53 4.97 2.95 -16.14
C TYR A 53 5.23 3.35 -14.69
N PHE A 54 4.33 4.13 -14.11
CA PHE A 54 4.43 4.57 -12.72
C PHE A 54 4.40 3.39 -11.75
N VAL A 55 3.43 2.49 -11.91
CA VAL A 55 3.25 1.34 -11.01
C VAL A 55 4.44 0.40 -11.09
N ARG A 56 4.97 0.16 -12.29
CA ARG A 56 6.13 -0.71 -12.47
C ARG A 56 7.39 -0.21 -11.76
N ARG A 57 7.48 1.09 -11.57
CA ARG A 57 8.62 1.70 -10.86
C ARG A 57 8.43 1.75 -9.35
N GLN A 58 7.22 1.46 -8.87
CA GLN A 58 6.94 1.45 -7.44
C GLN A 58 7.31 0.11 -6.84
N LYS A 59 7.61 0.13 -5.55
CA LYS A 59 7.85 -1.08 -4.78
C LYS A 59 6.93 -1.11 -3.57
N CYS A 60 6.62 -2.31 -3.10
CA CYS A 60 5.87 -2.51 -1.88
C CYS A 60 6.65 -1.95 -0.67
N PHE A 61 5.95 -1.70 0.42
CA PHE A 61 6.59 -1.29 1.67
C PHE A 61 7.55 -2.36 2.22
N CYS A 62 7.43 -3.62 1.78
CA CYS A 62 8.39 -4.68 2.07
C CYS A 62 9.57 -4.72 1.10
N ASN A 63 9.63 -3.79 0.15
CA ASN A 63 10.63 -3.68 -0.91
C ASN A 63 10.50 -4.74 -2.01
N GLY A 64 9.37 -5.48 -2.03
CA GLY A 64 9.07 -6.47 -3.06
C GLY A 64 8.59 -5.86 -4.37
N SER A 65 8.70 -6.61 -5.45
CA SER A 65 8.22 -6.20 -6.77
C SER A 65 6.69 -6.25 -6.84
N LEU A 66 6.09 -5.27 -7.50
CA LEU A 66 4.66 -5.19 -7.68
C LEU A 66 4.24 -5.70 -9.05
N GLU A 67 3.13 -6.44 -9.08
CA GLU A 67 2.51 -6.94 -10.29
C GLU A 67 1.11 -6.36 -10.43
N VAL A 68 0.81 -5.77 -11.58
CA VAL A 68 -0.52 -5.20 -11.85
C VAL A 68 -1.51 -6.35 -12.08
N VAL A 69 -2.58 -6.36 -11.28
CA VAL A 69 -3.61 -7.40 -11.32
C VAL A 69 -4.85 -6.91 -12.04
N SER A 70 -5.27 -5.69 -11.75
CA SER A 70 -6.49 -5.14 -12.35
C SER A 70 -6.42 -3.63 -12.44
N GLU A 71 -7.25 -3.09 -13.34
CA GLU A 71 -7.38 -1.67 -13.57
C GLU A 71 -8.87 -1.34 -13.66
N GLY A 72 -9.26 -0.21 -13.07
CA GLY A 72 -10.65 0.22 -13.09
C GLY A 72 -10.78 1.71 -12.87
N SER A 73 -12.00 2.19 -12.86
CA SER A 73 -12.31 3.58 -12.53
C SER A 73 -13.25 3.64 -11.34
N LYS A 74 -13.09 4.68 -10.53
CA LYS A 74 -13.90 4.88 -9.34
C LYS A 74 -14.19 6.36 -9.17
N THR A 75 -15.43 6.68 -8.82
CA THR A 75 -15.82 8.06 -8.51
C THR A 75 -15.78 8.26 -6.99
N ILE A 76 -14.91 9.14 -6.53
CA ILE A 76 -14.75 9.47 -5.12
C ILE A 76 -14.88 11.00 -4.99
N ASP A 77 -15.78 11.46 -4.13
CA ASP A 77 -16.04 12.87 -3.86
C ASP A 77 -16.28 13.68 -5.16
N GLY A 78 -17.04 13.11 -6.11
CA GLY A 78 -17.35 13.75 -7.37
C GLY A 78 -16.22 13.73 -8.40
N GLN A 79 -15.08 13.11 -8.09
CA GLN A 79 -13.95 12.99 -9.00
C GLN A 79 -13.84 11.59 -9.58
N ASN A 80 -13.64 11.51 -10.89
CA ASN A 80 -13.37 10.25 -11.57
C ASN A 80 -11.90 9.92 -11.46
N LEU A 81 -11.58 8.86 -10.73
CA LEU A 81 -10.23 8.39 -10.54
C LEU A 81 -10.01 7.05 -11.22
N ARG A 82 -8.85 6.86 -11.81
CA ARG A 82 -8.41 5.55 -12.28
C ARG A 82 -7.69 4.87 -11.12
N VAL A 83 -7.99 3.60 -10.92
CA VAL A 83 -7.44 2.82 -9.82
C VAL A 83 -6.75 1.59 -10.39
N ILE A 84 -5.49 1.41 -10.03
CA ILE A 84 -4.74 0.20 -10.38
C ILE A 84 -4.53 -0.58 -9.09
N ARG A 85 -4.90 -1.85 -9.12
CA ARG A 85 -4.60 -2.79 -8.07
C ARG A 85 -3.34 -3.56 -8.44
N ALA A 86 -2.37 -3.56 -7.55
CA ALA A 86 -1.15 -4.32 -7.69
C ALA A 86 -0.95 -5.22 -6.48
N ASP A 87 -0.43 -6.41 -6.72
CA ASP A 87 -0.10 -7.35 -5.66
C ASP A 87 1.41 -7.45 -5.53
N CYS A 88 1.89 -7.53 -4.29
CA CYS A 88 3.30 -7.78 -4.03
C CYS A 88 3.60 -9.26 -4.20
N GLY A 89 4.64 -9.58 -4.97
CA GLY A 89 5.05 -10.96 -5.19
C GLY A 89 5.74 -11.61 -3.99
N GLU A 90 6.15 -10.82 -2.99
CA GLU A 90 6.86 -11.34 -1.82
C GLU A 90 6.00 -11.42 -0.57
N CYS A 91 5.28 -10.33 -0.22
CA CYS A 91 4.45 -10.32 0.99
C CYS A 91 2.96 -10.54 0.73
N GLU A 92 2.56 -10.66 -0.53
CA GLU A 92 1.18 -10.92 -0.97
C GLU A 92 0.17 -9.82 -0.58
N GLU A 93 0.65 -8.61 -0.26
CA GLU A 93 -0.22 -7.50 0.06
C GLU A 93 -0.86 -6.92 -1.20
N GLU A 94 -2.11 -6.51 -1.07
CA GLU A 94 -2.83 -5.80 -2.12
C GLU A 94 -2.61 -4.30 -1.97
N LEU A 95 -2.12 -3.66 -3.03
CA LEU A 95 -1.83 -2.24 -3.03
C LEU A 95 -2.64 -1.56 -4.11
N TYR A 96 -3.09 -0.35 -3.83
CA TYR A 96 -3.92 0.44 -4.73
C TYR A 96 -3.22 1.74 -5.08
N PHE A 97 -3.27 2.09 -6.36
CA PHE A 97 -2.73 3.35 -6.87
C PHE A 97 -3.85 4.14 -7.52
N PHE A 98 -3.93 5.43 -7.21
CA PHE A 98 -4.97 6.32 -7.65
C PHE A 98 -4.42 7.36 -8.60
N PHE A 99 -5.08 7.54 -9.74
CA PHE A 99 -4.66 8.47 -10.78
C PHE A 99 -5.82 9.35 -11.20
N LYS A 100 -5.50 10.60 -11.48
CA LYS A 100 -6.44 11.56 -11.98
C LYS A 100 -6.02 11.96 -13.39
N MET A 101 -6.91 11.78 -14.36
CA MET A 101 -6.66 12.21 -15.73
C MET A 101 -6.76 13.71 -15.82
N ASN A 102 -5.74 14.35 -16.39
CA ASN A 102 -5.78 15.77 -16.64
C ASN A 102 -6.64 16.04 -17.86
N GLN A 103 -7.83 16.67 -17.66
CA GLN A 103 -8.82 16.91 -18.70
C GLN A 103 -8.70 18.29 -19.34
N LEU A 104 -7.63 19.01 -19.08
CA LEU A 104 -7.45 20.35 -19.63
C LEU A 104 -7.27 20.38 -21.15
N LEU A 105 -7.18 19.21 -21.78
CA LEU A 105 -7.01 19.08 -23.23
C LEU A 105 -8.29 18.78 -24.01
N HIS A 106 -9.43 18.93 -23.36
CA HIS A 106 -10.73 18.75 -24.02
C HIS A 106 -11.37 20.07 -24.37
#